data_99fea556d14ea0ede392a255d861bd71
#
_entry.id   99fea556d14ea0ede392a255d861bd71
#
_cell.length_a   1.000
_cell.length_b   1.000
_cell.length_c   1.000
_cell.angle_alpha   90.00
_cell.angle_beta   90.00
_cell.angle_gamma   90.00
#
_symmetry.space_group_name_H-M   'P 1'
#
loop_
_entity.id
_entity.type
_entity.pdbx_description
1 polymer ?
#
loop_
_entity_poly.entity_id
_entity_poly.type
_entity_poly.pdbx_seq_one_letter_code
_entity_poly.pdbx_strand_id
1 'polypeptide(L)'
;SKDGKPMIWHDLVIKPQKCRDTAPAFPHDPAYPYVGKTIASLTFQQLRTVRCDKFQRHYKDTLHRVPNATIYTLDELFDMVRKTATYPVHFNIETKTVPVKDSGDKAYRTMKSIVDTSRKHGFLNRIMLQSFDWRTLEMVRKYSPSVPTVMLYSRAHWVSFTPMSGPVDYLRVGGDIIKAAQQLGAQVLSPDYGSEHNLYADATLCARAHAAGLKVVPYTVDSEEAMRNLITAGVDGFITNYPTRGKQIAHSMQKM
;
A
#
# COMPACT_ATOMS: atom_id res chain seq x y z
N SER A 1 0.86 12.63 8.53
CA SER A 1 1.44 13.49 9.58
C SER A 1 0.40 13.87 10.62
N LYS A 2 0.87 14.39 11.77
CA LYS A 2 0.00 14.89 12.87
C LYS A 2 -0.92 16.03 12.42
N ASP A 3 -0.46 16.85 11.47
CA ASP A 3 -1.19 17.97 10.88
C ASP A 3 -1.96 17.59 9.59
N GLY A 4 -2.24 16.29 9.39
CA GLY A 4 -3.20 15.77 8.41
C GLY A 4 -2.68 15.65 6.98
N LYS A 5 -1.39 15.89 6.70
CA LYS A 5 -0.83 15.69 5.36
C LYS A 5 -0.59 14.20 5.09
N PRO A 6 -1.04 13.64 3.96
CA PRO A 6 -0.72 12.28 3.57
C PRO A 6 0.76 12.19 3.19
N MET A 7 1.51 11.39 3.96
CA MET A 7 2.96 11.20 3.78
C MET A 7 3.24 9.87 3.05
N ILE A 8 4.19 9.88 2.16
CA ILE A 8 4.65 8.68 1.43
C ILE A 8 5.68 7.95 2.27
N TRP A 9 5.21 6.96 3.01
CA TRP A 9 6.06 6.16 3.89
C TRP A 9 5.42 4.80 4.18
N HIS A 10 6.20 3.72 4.08
CA HIS A 10 5.68 2.36 4.26
C HIS A 10 5.49 1.96 5.72
N ASP A 11 6.47 2.26 6.57
CA ASP A 11 6.46 1.80 7.97
C ASP A 11 5.64 2.75 8.87
N LEU A 12 5.06 2.23 9.94
CA LEU A 12 4.36 3.08 10.92
C LEU A 12 5.30 4.04 11.64
N VAL A 13 6.57 3.65 11.78
CA VAL A 13 7.62 4.43 12.46
C VAL A 13 8.74 4.83 11.50
N ILE A 14 9.47 5.89 11.83
CA ILE A 14 10.69 6.29 11.13
C ILE A 14 11.82 5.38 11.58
N LYS A 15 12.22 4.41 10.76
CA LYS A 15 13.21 3.40 11.11
C LYS A 15 14.65 3.95 11.09
N PRO A 16 15.45 3.71 12.13
CA PRO A 16 16.86 4.15 12.16
C PRO A 16 17.74 3.48 11.10
N GLN A 17 17.33 2.32 10.58
CA GLN A 17 18.02 1.65 9.46
C GLN A 17 17.86 2.39 8.13
N LYS A 18 16.80 3.19 7.98
CA LYS A 18 16.49 3.95 6.75
C LYS A 18 16.82 5.42 6.86
N CYS A 19 16.65 5.98 8.07
CA CYS A 19 16.68 7.43 8.28
C CYS A 19 17.63 7.85 9.38
N ARG A 20 17.94 9.14 9.39
CA ARG A 20 18.71 9.83 10.43
C ARG A 20 18.09 11.17 10.75
N ASP A 21 18.21 11.58 12.00
CA ASP A 21 17.90 12.94 12.42
C ASP A 21 18.98 13.90 11.92
N THR A 22 18.62 15.16 11.68
CA THR A 22 19.58 16.24 11.36
C THR A 22 19.55 17.33 12.42
N ALA A 23 18.42 18.00 12.60
CA ALA A 23 18.20 19.04 13.57
C ALA A 23 16.74 19.06 14.02
N PRO A 24 16.42 19.61 15.20
CA PRO A 24 15.02 19.87 15.57
C PRO A 24 14.39 20.88 14.60
N ALA A 25 13.09 20.75 14.38
CA ALA A 25 12.34 21.63 13.47
C ALA A 25 12.25 23.09 13.99
N PHE A 26 12.36 23.25 15.31
CA PHE A 26 12.43 24.54 16.00
C PHE A 26 13.24 24.38 17.30
N PRO A 27 13.78 25.49 17.86
CA PRO A 27 14.55 25.45 19.11
C PRO A 27 13.79 24.77 20.23
N HIS A 28 14.46 23.88 20.95
CA HIS A 28 13.89 23.12 22.09
C HIS A 28 12.66 22.27 21.76
N ASP A 29 12.53 21.77 20.52
CA ASP A 29 11.42 20.87 20.14
C ASP A 29 11.39 19.62 21.05
N PRO A 30 10.37 19.43 21.90
CA PRO A 30 10.30 18.30 22.81
C PRO A 30 10.06 16.96 22.09
N ALA A 31 9.70 17.01 20.81
CA ALA A 31 9.54 15.82 20.00
C ALA A 31 10.86 15.33 19.36
N TYR A 32 11.95 16.11 19.43
CA TYR A 32 13.24 15.68 18.91
C TYR A 32 13.93 14.70 19.90
N PRO A 33 14.62 13.63 19.42
CA PRO A 33 14.79 13.18 18.04
C PRO A 33 13.54 12.52 17.45
N TYR A 34 13.39 12.56 16.11
CA TYR A 34 12.19 12.08 15.40
C TYR A 34 12.30 10.63 14.93
N VAL A 35 13.52 10.15 14.66
CA VAL A 35 13.75 8.74 14.30
C VAL A 35 13.33 7.83 15.45
N GLY A 36 12.59 6.78 15.12
CA GLY A 36 11.94 5.89 16.10
C GLY A 36 10.48 6.27 16.43
N LYS A 37 10.03 7.47 16.08
CA LYS A 37 8.65 7.91 16.29
C LYS A 37 7.75 7.57 15.11
N THR A 38 6.45 7.55 15.37
CA THR A 38 5.45 7.29 14.33
C THR A 38 5.26 8.51 13.42
N ILE A 39 5.04 8.29 12.13
CA ILE A 39 4.71 9.36 11.17
C ILE A 39 3.55 10.21 11.67
N ALA A 40 2.52 9.55 12.22
CA ALA A 40 1.30 10.21 12.69
C ALA A 40 1.47 11.06 13.96
N SER A 41 2.57 10.92 14.69
CA SER A 41 2.86 11.73 15.89
C SER A 41 3.64 13.01 15.59
N LEU A 42 4.16 13.15 14.38
CA LEU A 42 5.00 14.26 13.96
C LEU A 42 4.29 15.16 12.93
N THR A 43 4.54 16.47 13.03
CA THR A 43 4.08 17.43 12.03
C THR A 43 4.88 17.31 10.73
N PHE A 44 4.35 17.84 9.66
CA PHE A 44 5.07 17.91 8.38
C PHE A 44 6.42 18.62 8.52
N GLN A 45 6.48 19.72 9.26
CA GLN A 45 7.71 20.46 9.50
C GLN A 45 8.78 19.59 10.18
N GLN A 46 8.40 18.79 11.19
CA GLN A 46 9.30 17.85 11.86
C GLN A 46 9.79 16.75 10.93
N LEU A 47 8.86 16.15 10.13
CA LEU A 47 9.21 15.12 9.17
C LEU A 47 10.17 15.61 8.07
N ARG A 48 10.09 16.87 7.69
CA ARG A 48 10.97 17.48 6.65
C ARG A 48 12.42 17.64 7.07
N THR A 49 12.73 17.64 8.36
CA THR A 49 14.13 17.67 8.84
C THR A 49 14.79 16.31 8.81
N VAL A 50 14.01 15.21 8.77
CA VAL A 50 14.56 13.85 8.72
C VAL A 50 15.14 13.56 7.33
N ARG A 51 16.26 12.85 7.29
CA ARG A 51 16.89 12.37 6.06
C ARG A 51 16.86 10.86 6.01
N CYS A 52 16.24 10.33 4.94
CA CYS A 52 16.04 8.90 4.73
C CYS A 52 16.91 8.42 3.56
N ASP A 53 18.21 8.58 3.73
CA ASP A 53 19.23 8.36 2.72
C ASP A 53 20.24 7.26 3.10
N LYS A 54 19.91 6.41 4.09
CA LYS A 54 20.77 5.30 4.47
C LYS A 54 20.71 4.18 3.44
N PHE A 55 21.86 3.59 3.16
CA PHE A 55 21.98 2.49 2.20
C PHE A 55 21.25 1.25 2.70
N GLN A 56 20.37 0.70 1.87
CA GLN A 56 19.58 -0.51 2.15
C GLN A 56 20.26 -1.72 1.48
N ARG A 57 21.13 -2.43 2.19
CA ARG A 57 21.92 -3.57 1.66
C ARG A 57 21.05 -4.65 1.03
N HIS A 58 19.85 -4.86 1.54
CA HIS A 58 18.90 -5.87 1.03
C HIS A 58 18.44 -5.56 -0.41
N TYR A 59 18.42 -4.30 -0.80
CA TYR A 59 17.99 -3.85 -2.12
C TYR A 59 19.14 -3.24 -2.94
N LYS A 60 20.39 -3.64 -2.68
CA LYS A 60 21.59 -3.04 -3.29
C LYS A 60 21.58 -2.98 -4.82
N ASP A 61 20.91 -3.95 -5.45
CA ASP A 61 20.89 -4.09 -6.92
C ASP A 61 19.79 -3.24 -7.60
N THR A 62 18.88 -2.65 -6.83
CA THR A 62 17.72 -1.89 -7.36
C THR A 62 17.55 -0.52 -6.74
N LEU A 63 18.05 -0.31 -5.53
CA LEU A 63 17.90 0.95 -4.83
C LEU A 63 19.10 1.87 -5.05
N HIS A 64 18.90 2.94 -5.80
CA HIS A 64 19.86 4.02 -5.89
C HIS A 64 19.72 4.97 -4.71
N ARG A 65 20.81 5.14 -3.96
CA ARG A 65 20.87 6.08 -2.85
C ARG A 65 20.78 7.53 -3.38
N VAL A 66 19.79 8.26 -2.88
CA VAL A 66 19.66 9.70 -3.13
C VAL A 66 20.13 10.44 -1.87
N PRO A 67 21.27 11.14 -1.90
CA PRO A 67 21.75 11.89 -0.75
C PRO A 67 20.73 12.93 -0.29
N ASN A 68 20.55 13.04 1.04
CA ASN A 68 19.61 13.95 1.67
C ASN A 68 18.13 13.75 1.30
N ALA A 69 17.76 12.57 0.77
CA ALA A 69 16.36 12.22 0.54
C ALA A 69 15.54 12.39 1.82
N THR A 70 14.33 12.89 1.68
CA THR A 70 13.39 13.12 2.79
C THR A 70 12.08 12.36 2.54
N ILE A 71 11.15 12.42 3.51
CA ILE A 71 9.82 11.84 3.37
C ILE A 71 8.94 12.82 2.59
N TYR A 72 8.41 12.39 1.44
CA TYR A 72 7.53 13.19 0.58
C TYR A 72 6.09 13.17 1.06
N THR A 73 5.34 14.21 0.71
CA THR A 73 3.87 14.20 0.74
C THR A 73 3.31 13.58 -0.53
N LEU A 74 2.02 13.23 -0.49
CA LEU A 74 1.30 12.76 -1.70
C LEU A 74 1.18 13.87 -2.76
N ASP A 75 1.02 15.14 -2.34
CA ASP A 75 1.07 16.31 -3.26
C ASP A 75 2.39 16.35 -4.04
N GLU A 76 3.52 16.25 -3.34
CA GLU A 76 4.85 16.27 -3.94
C GLU A 76 5.09 15.08 -4.88
N LEU A 77 4.58 13.88 -4.53
CA LEU A 77 4.65 12.73 -5.40
C LEU A 77 3.87 12.96 -6.70
N PHE A 78 2.66 13.48 -6.62
CA PHE A 78 1.85 13.77 -7.81
C PHE A 78 2.49 14.85 -8.69
N ASP A 79 3.06 15.90 -8.09
CA ASP A 79 3.78 16.94 -8.83
C ASP A 79 5.04 16.39 -9.50
N MET A 80 5.78 15.51 -8.82
CA MET A 80 6.95 14.83 -9.39
C MET A 80 6.54 13.98 -10.60
N VAL A 81 5.52 13.13 -10.46
CA VAL A 81 5.04 12.28 -11.55
C VAL A 81 4.57 13.11 -12.74
N ARG A 82 3.84 14.20 -12.50
CA ARG A 82 3.39 15.10 -13.58
C ARG A 82 4.57 15.69 -14.38
N LYS A 83 5.68 15.99 -13.70
CA LYS A 83 6.88 16.58 -14.32
C LYS A 83 7.78 15.57 -15.01
N THR A 84 7.81 14.33 -14.54
CA THR A 84 8.85 13.36 -14.95
C THR A 84 8.33 12.15 -15.69
N ALA A 85 7.06 11.79 -15.53
CA ALA A 85 6.53 10.59 -16.18
C ALA A 85 6.31 10.80 -17.68
N THR A 86 6.85 9.88 -18.47
CA THR A 86 6.71 9.84 -19.94
C THR A 86 5.55 8.96 -20.41
N TYR A 87 4.85 8.30 -19.48
CA TYR A 87 3.70 7.44 -19.72
C TYR A 87 2.68 7.60 -18.58
N PRO A 88 1.42 7.19 -18.81
CA PRO A 88 0.41 7.23 -17.75
C PRO A 88 0.79 6.37 -16.55
N VAL A 89 0.97 7.00 -15.37
CA VAL A 89 1.23 6.30 -14.10
C VAL A 89 -0.09 6.16 -13.36
N HIS A 90 -0.36 4.96 -12.86
CA HIS A 90 -1.44 4.67 -11.93
C HIS A 90 -0.87 4.40 -10.54
N PHE A 91 -1.64 4.68 -9.50
CA PHE A 91 -1.19 4.61 -8.12
C PHE A 91 -2.05 3.62 -7.34
N ASN A 92 -1.42 2.62 -6.75
CA ASN A 92 -2.02 1.76 -5.75
C ASN A 92 -1.61 2.27 -4.37
N ILE A 93 -2.46 3.07 -3.74
CA ILE A 93 -2.13 3.81 -2.51
C ILE A 93 -2.65 3.04 -1.30
N GLU A 94 -1.76 2.69 -0.39
CA GLU A 94 -2.13 1.98 0.83
C GLU A 94 -2.43 2.93 1.99
N THR A 95 -3.56 2.71 2.66
CA THR A 95 -3.84 3.33 3.95
C THR A 95 -3.14 2.54 5.06
N LYS A 96 -2.16 3.13 5.73
CA LYS A 96 -1.48 2.54 6.89
C LYS A 96 -2.24 2.83 8.18
N THR A 97 -3.44 2.29 8.28
CA THR A 97 -4.29 2.38 9.47
C THR A 97 -4.34 1.06 10.22
N VAL A 98 -4.51 1.13 11.53
CA VAL A 98 -4.64 -0.04 12.39
C VAL A 98 -5.96 0.05 13.13
N PRO A 99 -6.82 -0.99 13.11
CA PRO A 99 -8.12 -0.99 13.76
C PRO A 99 -7.97 -1.21 15.28
N VAL A 100 -7.57 -0.16 15.98
CA VAL A 100 -7.61 -0.10 17.44
C VAL A 100 -8.87 0.65 17.88
N LYS A 101 -9.21 0.54 19.18
CA LYS A 101 -10.34 1.26 19.76
C LYS A 101 -10.26 2.75 19.42
N ASP A 102 -11.38 3.34 19.04
CA ASP A 102 -11.55 4.78 18.72
C ASP A 102 -10.69 5.29 17.52
N SER A 103 -10.21 4.37 16.66
CA SER A 103 -9.39 4.74 15.50
C SER A 103 -10.20 5.06 14.22
N GLY A 104 -11.52 4.95 14.26
CA GLY A 104 -12.38 5.15 13.09
C GLY A 104 -12.24 6.53 12.45
N ASP A 105 -12.28 7.59 13.24
CA ASP A 105 -12.12 8.97 12.78
C ASP A 105 -10.75 9.22 12.13
N LYS A 106 -9.70 8.62 12.68
CA LYS A 106 -8.35 8.74 12.12
C LYS A 106 -8.25 8.00 10.78
N ALA A 107 -8.82 6.81 10.69
CA ALA A 107 -8.91 6.03 9.47
C ALA A 107 -9.66 6.80 8.38
N TYR A 108 -10.82 7.37 8.73
CA TYR A 108 -11.62 8.20 7.82
C TYR A 108 -10.85 9.45 7.33
N ARG A 109 -10.22 10.21 8.23
CA ARG A 109 -9.43 11.39 7.86
C ARG A 109 -8.27 11.03 6.94
N THR A 110 -7.58 9.91 7.21
CA THR A 110 -6.48 9.43 6.35
C THR A 110 -7.00 9.11 4.95
N MET A 111 -8.05 8.30 4.85
CA MET A 111 -8.67 7.95 3.57
C MET A 111 -9.16 9.19 2.82
N LYS A 112 -9.90 10.07 3.50
CA LYS A 112 -10.43 11.31 2.92
C LYS A 112 -9.30 12.20 2.38
N SER A 113 -8.23 12.39 3.15
CA SER A 113 -7.08 13.20 2.74
C SER A 113 -6.42 12.67 1.47
N ILE A 114 -6.29 11.33 1.33
CA ILE A 114 -5.75 10.71 0.11
C ILE A 114 -6.66 10.98 -1.08
N VAL A 115 -7.96 10.72 -0.95
CA VAL A 115 -8.94 10.90 -2.04
C VAL A 115 -9.01 12.37 -2.48
N ASP A 116 -9.09 13.30 -1.52
CA ASP A 116 -9.18 14.73 -1.82
C ASP A 116 -7.90 15.28 -2.45
N THR A 117 -6.72 14.85 -1.99
CA THR A 117 -5.44 15.19 -2.61
C THR A 117 -5.39 14.67 -4.05
N SER A 118 -5.81 13.42 -4.27
CA SER A 118 -5.85 12.82 -5.61
C SER A 118 -6.81 13.57 -6.55
N ARG A 119 -7.98 13.98 -6.04
CA ARG A 119 -8.95 14.78 -6.79
C ARG A 119 -8.39 16.16 -7.14
N LYS A 120 -7.80 16.85 -6.17
CA LYS A 120 -7.15 18.16 -6.35
C LYS A 120 -6.10 18.14 -7.45
N HIS A 121 -5.32 17.07 -7.53
CA HIS A 121 -4.27 16.91 -8.54
C HIS A 121 -4.74 16.31 -9.88
N GLY A 122 -6.03 15.99 -10.02
CA GLY A 122 -6.56 15.38 -11.25
C GLY A 122 -6.18 13.91 -11.45
N PHE A 123 -5.75 13.22 -10.39
CA PHE A 123 -5.36 11.81 -10.45
C PHE A 123 -6.44 10.83 -9.93
N LEU A 124 -7.65 11.32 -9.61
CA LEU A 124 -8.68 10.46 -9.03
C LEU A 124 -8.99 9.21 -9.87
N ASN A 125 -8.96 9.33 -11.20
CA ASN A 125 -9.20 8.22 -12.13
C ASN A 125 -7.96 7.32 -12.35
N ARG A 126 -6.85 7.61 -11.68
CA ARG A 126 -5.60 6.87 -11.77
C ARG A 126 -5.15 6.29 -10.44
N ILE A 127 -5.97 6.38 -9.40
CA ILE A 127 -5.69 5.77 -8.12
C ILE A 127 -6.57 4.56 -7.89
N MET A 128 -6.07 3.62 -7.12
CA MET A 128 -6.82 2.64 -6.35
C MET A 128 -6.35 2.71 -4.90
N LEU A 129 -7.22 2.38 -3.96
CA LEU A 129 -6.87 2.37 -2.54
C LEU A 129 -6.79 0.94 -2.03
N GLN A 130 -5.65 0.59 -1.44
CA GLN A 130 -5.46 -0.69 -0.78
C GLN A 130 -5.36 -0.56 0.74
N SER A 131 -5.78 -1.59 1.46
CA SER A 131 -5.67 -1.62 2.90
C SER A 131 -5.77 -3.03 3.47
N PHE A 132 -5.05 -3.26 4.58
CA PHE A 132 -5.33 -4.35 5.51
C PHE A 132 -6.51 -4.03 6.42
N ASP A 133 -6.74 -2.76 6.76
CA ASP A 133 -7.91 -2.30 7.50
C ASP A 133 -9.09 -2.08 6.55
N TRP A 134 -9.91 -3.11 6.35
CA TRP A 134 -11.00 -3.09 5.37
C TRP A 134 -12.11 -2.10 5.71
N ARG A 135 -12.15 -1.54 6.93
CA ARG A 135 -13.02 -0.40 7.25
C ARG A 135 -12.74 0.78 6.32
N THR A 136 -11.47 1.02 6.00
CA THR A 136 -11.09 2.12 5.10
C THR A 136 -11.58 1.89 3.67
N LEU A 137 -11.64 0.64 3.21
CA LEU A 137 -12.16 0.29 1.88
C LEU A 137 -13.68 0.54 1.80
N GLU A 138 -14.41 0.19 2.86
CA GLU A 138 -15.84 0.54 2.96
C GLU A 138 -16.05 2.06 2.97
N MET A 139 -15.22 2.81 3.70
CA MET A 139 -15.25 4.27 3.73
C MET A 139 -15.00 4.88 2.35
N VAL A 140 -14.03 4.35 1.58
CA VAL A 140 -13.77 4.78 0.20
C VAL A 140 -15.00 4.61 -0.67
N ARG A 141 -15.65 3.46 -0.63
CA ARG A 141 -16.87 3.18 -1.42
C ARG A 141 -18.00 4.16 -1.13
N LYS A 142 -18.14 4.56 0.13
CA LYS A 142 -19.14 5.56 0.53
C LYS A 142 -18.76 6.97 0.12
N TYR A 143 -17.47 7.33 0.22
CA TYR A 143 -16.99 8.69 -0.01
C TYR A 143 -16.70 9.01 -1.49
N SER A 144 -16.15 8.05 -2.22
CA SER A 144 -15.78 8.18 -3.64
C SER A 144 -15.95 6.85 -4.38
N PRO A 145 -17.18 6.47 -4.75
CA PRO A 145 -17.50 5.13 -5.30
C PRO A 145 -16.73 4.78 -6.59
N SER A 146 -16.23 5.78 -7.31
CA SER A 146 -15.46 5.58 -8.55
C SER A 146 -14.02 5.12 -8.30
N VAL A 147 -13.51 5.21 -7.04
CA VAL A 147 -12.15 4.77 -6.71
C VAL A 147 -12.15 3.27 -6.45
N PRO A 148 -11.42 2.47 -7.24
CA PRO A 148 -11.32 1.03 -7.01
C PRO A 148 -10.64 0.73 -5.68
N THR A 149 -11.07 -0.35 -5.01
CA THR A 149 -10.52 -0.80 -3.75
C THR A 149 -9.81 -2.15 -3.88
N VAL A 150 -8.67 -2.26 -3.21
CA VAL A 150 -7.79 -3.43 -3.20
C VAL A 150 -7.73 -4.01 -1.79
N MET A 151 -8.18 -5.23 -1.65
CA MET A 151 -8.29 -5.93 -0.38
C MET A 151 -6.99 -6.68 -0.08
N LEU A 152 -6.13 -6.08 0.77
CA LEU A 152 -4.93 -6.74 1.28
C LEU A 152 -5.31 -7.78 2.33
N TYR A 153 -4.72 -8.96 2.25
CA TYR A 153 -4.88 -10.00 3.27
C TYR A 153 -3.70 -10.97 3.32
N SER A 154 -3.53 -11.59 4.48
CA SER A 154 -2.60 -12.68 4.72
C SER A 154 -3.24 -13.68 5.68
N ARG A 155 -2.59 -14.83 5.91
CA ARG A 155 -3.04 -15.79 6.93
C ARG A 155 -3.18 -15.19 8.31
N ALA A 156 -2.29 -14.26 8.69
CA ALA A 156 -2.36 -13.61 9.99
C ALA A 156 -3.52 -12.61 10.10
N HIS A 157 -4.00 -12.06 8.98
CA HIS A 157 -5.04 -11.04 8.96
C HIS A 157 -6.43 -11.57 8.62
N TRP A 158 -6.53 -12.69 7.88
CA TRP A 158 -7.79 -13.30 7.51
C TRP A 158 -8.07 -14.53 8.37
N VAL A 159 -8.55 -14.26 9.58
CA VAL A 159 -8.90 -15.26 10.61
C VAL A 159 -10.18 -14.83 11.35
N SER A 160 -10.81 -15.76 12.09
CA SER A 160 -11.98 -15.44 12.91
C SER A 160 -11.67 -14.32 13.91
N PHE A 161 -12.63 -13.43 14.11
CA PHE A 161 -12.56 -12.31 15.08
C PHE A 161 -11.45 -11.29 14.83
N THR A 162 -10.88 -11.25 13.64
CA THR A 162 -9.92 -10.21 13.30
C THR A 162 -10.59 -8.84 13.21
N PRO A 163 -10.02 -7.78 13.84
CA PRO A 163 -10.53 -6.42 13.67
C PRO A 163 -10.22 -5.84 12.28
N MET A 164 -9.33 -6.48 11.51
CA MET A 164 -8.91 -6.02 10.19
C MET A 164 -10.00 -6.15 9.13
N SER A 165 -10.89 -7.14 9.25
CA SER A 165 -11.93 -7.43 8.25
C SER A 165 -13.07 -6.40 8.20
N GLY A 166 -13.06 -5.39 9.08
CA GLY A 166 -14.07 -4.34 9.08
C GLY A 166 -15.49 -4.87 9.17
N PRO A 167 -16.35 -4.59 8.17
CA PRO A 167 -17.74 -5.04 8.18
C PRO A 167 -17.94 -6.51 7.78
N VAL A 168 -16.85 -7.22 7.40
CA VAL A 168 -16.93 -8.60 6.94
C VAL A 168 -16.70 -9.57 8.10
N ASP A 169 -17.67 -10.41 8.36
CA ASP A 169 -17.57 -11.49 9.35
C ASP A 169 -17.02 -12.75 8.69
N TYR A 170 -15.84 -13.19 9.15
CA TYR A 170 -15.14 -14.38 8.68
C TYR A 170 -16.04 -15.64 8.72
N LEU A 171 -16.76 -15.85 9.82
CA LEU A 171 -17.60 -17.06 10.00
C LEU A 171 -18.83 -17.02 9.11
N ARG A 172 -19.45 -15.86 8.92
CA ARG A 172 -20.62 -15.71 8.04
C ARG A 172 -20.31 -16.01 6.58
N VAL A 173 -19.12 -15.65 6.12
CA VAL A 173 -18.68 -15.97 4.75
C VAL A 173 -18.02 -17.35 4.64
N GLY A 174 -17.92 -18.10 5.76
CA GLY A 174 -17.30 -19.43 5.79
C GLY A 174 -15.79 -19.41 5.50
N GLY A 175 -15.10 -18.33 5.85
CA GLY A 175 -13.69 -18.12 5.52
C GLY A 175 -13.40 -17.89 4.04
N ASP A 176 -14.43 -17.80 3.19
CA ASP A 176 -14.28 -17.62 1.74
C ASP A 176 -13.93 -16.17 1.40
N ILE A 177 -12.70 -15.96 0.92
CA ILE A 177 -12.17 -14.63 0.58
C ILE A 177 -12.89 -13.99 -0.61
N ILE A 178 -13.41 -14.78 -1.55
CA ILE A 178 -14.18 -14.27 -2.69
C ILE A 178 -15.50 -13.67 -2.20
N LYS A 179 -16.22 -14.41 -1.34
CA LYS A 179 -17.44 -13.89 -0.70
C LYS A 179 -17.17 -12.65 0.15
N ALA A 180 -16.04 -12.64 0.85
CA ALA A 180 -15.60 -11.48 1.63
C ALA A 180 -15.41 -10.25 0.74
N ALA A 181 -14.72 -10.39 -0.39
CA ALA A 181 -14.51 -9.30 -1.35
C ALA A 181 -15.82 -8.81 -1.98
N GLN A 182 -16.72 -9.72 -2.33
CA GLN A 182 -18.06 -9.38 -2.85
C GLN A 182 -18.88 -8.60 -1.81
N GLN A 183 -18.90 -9.05 -0.56
CA GLN A 183 -19.58 -8.35 0.53
C GLN A 183 -19.00 -6.96 0.77
N LEU A 184 -17.67 -6.84 0.79
CA LEU A 184 -16.97 -5.57 0.92
C LEU A 184 -17.16 -4.69 -0.34
N GLY A 185 -17.41 -5.30 -1.50
CA GLY A 185 -17.47 -4.67 -2.83
C GLY A 185 -16.10 -4.21 -3.31
N ALA A 186 -15.07 -4.94 -2.96
CA ALA A 186 -13.72 -4.73 -3.48
C ALA A 186 -13.63 -5.19 -4.95
N GLN A 187 -12.71 -4.62 -5.70
CA GLN A 187 -12.46 -4.96 -7.10
C GLN A 187 -11.21 -5.82 -7.27
N VAL A 188 -10.30 -5.78 -6.29
CA VAL A 188 -9.01 -6.48 -6.38
C VAL A 188 -8.73 -7.22 -5.08
N LEU A 189 -8.36 -8.49 -5.20
CA LEU A 189 -7.75 -9.29 -4.15
C LEU A 189 -6.23 -9.12 -4.18
N SER A 190 -5.63 -8.85 -3.04
CA SER A 190 -4.17 -8.73 -2.93
C SER A 190 -3.66 -9.62 -1.78
N PRO A 191 -3.41 -10.90 -2.08
CA PRO A 191 -2.87 -11.86 -1.11
C PRO A 191 -1.39 -11.65 -0.83
N ASP A 192 -0.96 -11.96 0.40
CA ASP A 192 0.44 -12.08 0.76
C ASP A 192 1.08 -13.27 0.02
N TYR A 193 2.25 -13.07 -0.58
CA TYR A 193 3.04 -14.12 -1.24
C TYR A 193 4.27 -14.54 -0.40
N GLY A 194 4.62 -13.78 0.62
CA GLY A 194 5.90 -13.93 1.35
C GLY A 194 6.00 -15.06 2.37
N SER A 195 4.93 -15.79 2.67
CA SER A 195 4.99 -16.92 3.60
C SER A 195 5.23 -18.24 2.86
N GLU A 196 6.15 -19.06 3.34
CA GLU A 196 6.68 -20.29 2.72
C GLU A 196 5.64 -21.36 2.27
N HIS A 197 4.36 -21.16 2.58
CA HIS A 197 3.28 -22.09 2.25
C HIS A 197 2.10 -21.38 1.58
N ASN A 198 2.36 -20.37 0.80
CA ASN A 198 1.30 -19.49 0.33
C ASN A 198 0.72 -19.88 -1.02
N LEU A 199 -0.32 -20.68 -0.97
CA LEU A 199 -1.19 -21.04 -2.09
C LEU A 199 -2.33 -20.02 -2.33
N TYR A 200 -2.18 -18.78 -1.84
CA TYR A 200 -3.26 -17.80 -1.93
C TYR A 200 -3.41 -17.13 -3.29
N ALA A 201 -2.50 -17.31 -4.21
CA ALA A 201 -2.58 -16.80 -5.57
C ALA A 201 -2.33 -17.91 -6.59
N ASP A 202 -2.92 -19.08 -6.36
CA ASP A 202 -2.89 -20.21 -7.31
C ASP A 202 -3.90 -20.02 -8.47
N ALA A 203 -3.82 -20.90 -9.45
CA ALA A 203 -4.73 -20.87 -10.60
C ALA A 203 -6.21 -21.06 -10.18
N THR A 204 -6.48 -21.79 -9.12
CA THR A 204 -7.84 -22.00 -8.59
C THR A 204 -8.42 -20.71 -8.02
N LEU A 205 -7.64 -19.99 -7.20
CA LEU A 205 -8.06 -18.68 -6.69
C LEU A 205 -8.27 -17.69 -7.83
N CYS A 206 -7.33 -17.63 -8.80
CA CYS A 206 -7.44 -16.71 -9.93
C CYS A 206 -8.71 -16.98 -10.75
N ALA A 207 -8.98 -18.24 -11.09
CA ALA A 207 -10.19 -18.61 -11.83
C ALA A 207 -11.47 -18.25 -11.07
N ARG A 208 -11.54 -18.54 -9.77
CA ARG A 208 -12.69 -18.18 -8.92
C ARG A 208 -12.86 -16.67 -8.79
N ALA A 209 -11.78 -15.93 -8.62
CA ALA A 209 -11.80 -14.47 -8.53
C ALA A 209 -12.30 -13.86 -9.84
N HIS A 210 -11.77 -14.30 -10.98
CA HIS A 210 -12.19 -13.83 -12.30
C HIS A 210 -13.66 -14.16 -12.59
N ALA A 211 -14.12 -15.36 -12.24
CA ALA A 211 -15.54 -15.72 -12.34
C ALA A 211 -16.45 -14.82 -11.49
N ALA A 212 -15.93 -14.26 -10.41
CA ALA A 212 -16.61 -13.29 -9.54
C ALA A 212 -16.40 -11.83 -9.95
N GLY A 213 -15.73 -11.55 -11.07
CA GLY A 213 -15.40 -10.19 -11.54
C GLY A 213 -14.29 -9.49 -10.78
N LEU A 214 -13.49 -10.22 -10.00
CA LEU A 214 -12.39 -9.70 -9.21
C LEU A 214 -11.05 -9.89 -9.93
N LYS A 215 -10.11 -8.98 -9.68
CA LYS A 215 -8.71 -9.12 -10.08
C LYS A 215 -7.85 -9.66 -8.94
N VAL A 216 -6.69 -10.26 -9.27
CA VAL A 216 -5.75 -10.83 -8.29
C VAL A 216 -4.38 -10.20 -8.48
N VAL A 217 -3.87 -9.50 -7.44
CA VAL A 217 -2.58 -8.79 -7.45
C VAL A 217 -1.83 -9.09 -6.17
N PRO A 218 -1.06 -10.20 -6.07
CA PRO A 218 -0.34 -10.59 -4.87
C PRO A 218 0.85 -9.66 -4.53
N TYR A 219 1.24 -9.64 -3.27
CA TYR A 219 2.39 -8.91 -2.72
C TYR A 219 3.18 -9.82 -1.75
N THR A 220 4.47 -9.65 -1.52
CA THR A 220 5.46 -8.94 -2.31
C THR A 220 6.28 -9.98 -3.06
N VAL A 221 6.31 -9.90 -4.37
CA VAL A 221 6.83 -10.94 -5.26
C VAL A 221 8.15 -10.47 -5.84
N ASP A 222 9.27 -10.99 -5.33
CA ASP A 222 10.60 -10.48 -5.67
C ASP A 222 11.47 -11.46 -6.48
N SER A 223 11.20 -12.77 -6.43
CA SER A 223 11.95 -13.75 -7.23
C SER A 223 11.39 -13.91 -8.65
N GLU A 224 12.23 -14.16 -9.62
CA GLU A 224 11.83 -14.39 -11.01
C GLU A 224 10.94 -15.62 -11.16
N GLU A 225 11.26 -16.69 -10.44
CA GLU A 225 10.49 -17.93 -10.43
C GLU A 225 9.07 -17.67 -9.96
N ALA A 226 8.91 -16.95 -8.83
CA ALA A 226 7.60 -16.58 -8.31
C ALA A 226 6.81 -15.71 -9.28
N MET A 227 7.45 -14.72 -9.93
CA MET A 227 6.81 -13.88 -10.93
C MET A 227 6.28 -14.72 -12.11
N ARG A 228 7.08 -15.64 -12.64
CA ARG A 228 6.68 -16.53 -13.73
C ARG A 228 5.53 -17.46 -13.33
N ASN A 229 5.63 -18.09 -12.16
CA ASN A 229 4.62 -18.99 -11.65
C ASN A 229 3.27 -18.30 -11.46
N LEU A 230 3.28 -17.08 -10.92
CA LEU A 230 2.07 -16.28 -10.72
C LEU A 230 1.44 -15.82 -12.04
N ILE A 231 2.24 -15.40 -13.02
CA ILE A 231 1.72 -15.07 -14.35
C ILE A 231 1.06 -16.32 -14.98
N THR A 232 1.70 -17.48 -14.88
CA THR A 232 1.12 -18.76 -15.36
C THR A 232 -0.16 -19.12 -14.60
N ALA A 233 -0.24 -18.82 -13.31
CA ALA A 233 -1.46 -19.03 -12.51
C ALA A 233 -2.60 -18.06 -12.87
N GLY A 234 -2.34 -17.03 -13.67
CA GLY A 234 -3.34 -16.11 -14.19
C GLY A 234 -3.59 -14.87 -13.33
N VAL A 235 -2.59 -14.41 -12.54
CA VAL A 235 -2.73 -13.13 -11.80
C VAL A 235 -2.79 -11.94 -12.76
N ASP A 236 -3.50 -10.89 -12.37
CA ASP A 236 -3.64 -9.65 -13.16
C ASP A 236 -2.43 -8.71 -13.02
N GLY A 237 -1.60 -8.96 -12.04
CA GLY A 237 -0.38 -8.23 -11.74
C GLY A 237 0.24 -8.70 -10.44
N PHE A 238 1.32 -8.07 -10.00
CA PHE A 238 1.92 -8.32 -8.69
C PHE A 238 2.66 -7.07 -8.18
N ILE A 239 2.79 -6.98 -6.86
CA ILE A 239 3.56 -5.93 -6.19
C ILE A 239 4.97 -6.45 -5.92
N THR A 240 5.99 -5.70 -6.35
CA THR A 240 7.40 -6.12 -6.26
C THR A 240 8.33 -4.96 -5.90
N ASN A 241 9.43 -5.27 -5.22
CA ASN A 241 10.56 -4.35 -5.02
C ASN A 241 11.48 -4.25 -6.26
N TYR A 242 11.25 -5.08 -7.30
CA TYR A 242 12.04 -5.16 -8.52
C TYR A 242 11.22 -4.86 -9.77
N PRO A 243 10.68 -3.63 -9.93
CA PRO A 243 9.72 -3.31 -10.99
C PRO A 243 10.27 -3.49 -12.41
N THR A 244 11.56 -3.18 -12.65
CA THR A 244 12.20 -3.40 -13.94
C THR A 244 12.24 -4.88 -14.31
N ARG A 245 12.63 -5.74 -13.37
CA ARG A 245 12.62 -7.20 -13.53
C ARG A 245 11.21 -7.72 -13.81
N GLY A 246 10.24 -7.30 -12.99
CA GLY A 246 8.84 -7.69 -13.16
C GLY A 246 8.30 -7.34 -14.53
N LYS A 247 8.57 -6.12 -15.02
CA LYS A 247 8.17 -5.68 -16.35
C LYS A 247 8.81 -6.52 -17.48
N GLN A 248 10.09 -6.84 -17.37
CA GLN A 248 10.81 -7.66 -18.35
C GLN A 248 10.23 -9.08 -18.42
N ILE A 249 9.97 -9.69 -17.27
CA ILE A 249 9.38 -11.04 -17.18
C ILE A 249 7.97 -11.05 -17.78
N ALA A 250 7.10 -10.13 -17.36
CA ALA A 250 5.74 -10.03 -17.88
C ALA A 250 5.74 -9.87 -19.43
N HIS A 251 6.61 -9.01 -19.96
CA HIS A 251 6.73 -8.81 -21.40
C HIS A 251 7.27 -10.06 -22.15
N SER A 252 8.21 -10.78 -21.56
CA SER A 252 8.73 -12.02 -22.16
C SER A 252 7.68 -13.13 -22.24
N MET A 253 6.80 -13.23 -21.24
CA MET A 253 5.75 -14.25 -21.18
C MET A 253 4.53 -13.93 -22.06
N GLN A 254 4.28 -12.66 -22.38
CA GLN A 254 3.23 -12.26 -23.34
C GLN A 254 3.60 -12.54 -24.81
N LYS A 255 4.87 -12.81 -25.10
CA LYS A 255 5.36 -13.09 -26.45
C LYS A 255 5.43 -14.58 -26.79
N MET A 256 5.12 -15.44 -25.85
CA MET A 256 5.02 -16.90 -26.02
C MET A 256 3.57 -17.31 -26.26
#